data_d20cb12080fd4bcfb88cc8f34e0a152e
#
_entry.id   d20cb12080fd4bcfb88cc8f34e0a152e
#
_cell.length_a   1.000
_cell.length_b   1.000
_cell.length_c   1.000
_cell.angle_alpha   90.00
_cell.angle_beta   90.00
_cell.angle_gamma   90.00
#
_symmetry.space_group_name_H-M   'P 1'
#
loop_
_entity.id
_entity.type
_entity.pdbx_description
1 polymer ?
#
loop_
_entity_poly.entity_id
_entity_poly.type
_entity_poly.pdbx_seq_one_letter_code
_entity_poly.pdbx_strand_id
1 'polypeptide(L)'
;MSADDVYEVQRLYPQIFLACHTNHVRAASTRWKLSSHDSAILSHLDRSSGLSPRSLAKHLSVAPSTLSASIKRLTNLGYLTCDAPANDKRRREIRLTDRGAEAMAATSVLDRERVRGMLKKLKPADRRAAVNGLALLARAARELGAEEDA
;
A
#
# COMPACT_ATOMS: atom_id res chain seq x y z
N MET A 1 4.63 -5.72 -25.22
CA MET A 1 4.09 -6.56 -24.14
C MET A 1 3.71 -7.91 -24.70
N SER A 2 4.30 -8.95 -24.20
CA SER A 2 4.01 -10.33 -24.63
C SER A 2 2.73 -10.84 -23.93
N ALA A 3 1.94 -11.68 -24.60
CA ALA A 3 0.85 -12.42 -23.96
C ALA A 3 1.36 -13.28 -22.80
N ASP A 4 2.62 -13.71 -22.86
CA ASP A 4 3.29 -14.45 -21.80
C ASP A 4 3.48 -13.62 -20.51
N ASP A 5 3.74 -12.30 -20.62
CA ASP A 5 3.95 -11.44 -19.44
C ASP A 5 2.67 -11.35 -18.60
N VAL A 6 1.50 -11.20 -19.25
CA VAL A 6 0.20 -11.16 -18.57
C VAL A 6 -0.10 -12.48 -17.88
N TYR A 7 0.09 -13.58 -18.62
CA TYR A 7 -0.10 -14.93 -18.09
C TYR A 7 0.79 -15.19 -16.87
N GLU A 8 2.06 -14.81 -16.94
CA GLU A 8 3.01 -15.01 -15.82
C GLU A 8 2.59 -14.23 -14.58
N VAL A 9 2.16 -12.97 -14.71
CA VAL A 9 1.63 -12.20 -13.57
C VAL A 9 0.39 -12.87 -12.98
N GLN A 10 -0.57 -13.29 -13.83
CA GLN A 10 -1.78 -13.98 -13.39
C GLN A 10 -1.50 -15.31 -12.69
N ARG A 11 -0.46 -16.00 -13.10
CA ARG A 11 -0.03 -17.28 -12.52
C ARG A 11 0.77 -17.13 -11.22
N LEU A 12 1.70 -16.17 -11.17
CA LEU A 12 2.66 -16.03 -10.08
C LEU A 12 2.10 -15.27 -8.87
N TYR A 13 1.34 -14.20 -9.12
CA TYR A 13 0.80 -13.38 -8.03
C TYR A 13 -0.09 -14.18 -7.05
N PRO A 14 -1.05 -15.00 -7.50
CA PRO A 14 -1.85 -15.81 -6.59
C PRO A 14 -1.04 -16.80 -5.76
N GLN A 15 0.05 -17.34 -6.29
CA GLN A 15 0.93 -18.25 -5.54
C GLN A 15 1.58 -17.53 -4.36
N ILE A 16 2.09 -16.31 -4.57
CA ILE A 16 2.66 -15.48 -3.50
C ILE A 16 1.60 -15.14 -2.46
N PHE A 17 0.43 -14.69 -2.91
CA PHE A 17 -0.67 -14.33 -2.04
C PHE A 17 -1.12 -15.50 -1.17
N LEU A 18 -1.41 -16.65 -1.76
CA LEU A 18 -1.87 -17.84 -1.02
C LEU A 18 -0.82 -18.37 -0.04
N ALA A 19 0.46 -18.34 -0.41
CA ALA A 19 1.55 -18.78 0.45
C ALA A 19 1.75 -17.87 1.68
N CYS A 20 1.51 -16.57 1.53
CA CYS A 20 1.80 -15.57 2.54
C CYS A 20 0.55 -14.98 3.23
N HIS A 21 -0.64 -15.26 2.75
CA HIS A 21 -1.89 -14.69 3.27
C HIS A 21 -2.16 -15.14 4.72
N THR A 22 -2.75 -14.25 5.51
CA THR A 22 -3.19 -14.50 6.88
C THR A 22 -4.63 -14.03 7.12
N ASN A 23 -5.37 -14.76 7.95
CA ASN A 23 -6.72 -14.41 8.39
C ASN A 23 -6.76 -13.59 9.69
N HIS A 24 -5.60 -13.26 10.30
CA HIS A 24 -5.51 -12.63 11.62
C HIS A 24 -5.54 -11.09 11.59
N VAL A 25 -5.92 -10.49 10.49
CA VAL A 25 -5.95 -9.02 10.28
C VAL A 25 -6.84 -8.31 11.31
N ARG A 26 -7.96 -8.94 11.74
CA ARG A 26 -8.92 -8.31 12.69
C ARG A 26 -8.31 -8.00 14.06
N ALA A 27 -7.57 -8.92 14.66
CA ALA A 27 -6.96 -8.71 15.98
C ALA A 27 -5.89 -7.61 15.93
N ALA A 28 -5.05 -7.60 14.89
CA ALA A 28 -4.07 -6.56 14.68
C ALA A 28 -4.74 -5.19 14.45
N SER A 29 -5.80 -5.13 13.63
CA SER A 29 -6.55 -3.88 13.36
C SER A 29 -7.12 -3.26 14.64
N THR A 30 -7.65 -4.08 15.56
CA THR A 30 -8.18 -3.61 16.84
C THR A 30 -7.10 -2.99 17.73
N ARG A 31 -5.92 -3.62 17.82
CA ARG A 31 -4.77 -3.09 18.58
C ARG A 31 -4.32 -1.73 18.07
N TRP A 32 -4.28 -1.56 16.75
CA TRP A 32 -3.88 -0.33 16.09
C TRP A 32 -5.02 0.68 15.92
N LYS A 33 -6.24 0.35 16.36
CA LYS A 33 -7.46 1.18 16.20
C LYS A 33 -7.74 1.50 14.72
N LEU A 34 -7.51 0.53 13.84
CA LEU A 34 -7.71 0.64 12.40
C LEU A 34 -8.91 -0.19 11.97
N SER A 35 -9.74 0.38 11.10
CA SER A 35 -10.74 -0.36 10.33
C SER A 35 -10.09 -1.04 9.11
N SER A 36 -10.84 -1.92 8.44
CA SER A 36 -10.38 -2.49 7.16
C SER A 36 -10.15 -1.40 6.10
N HIS A 37 -10.99 -0.37 6.11
CA HIS A 37 -10.84 0.80 5.22
C HIS A 37 -9.55 1.59 5.54
N ASP A 38 -9.22 1.78 6.82
CA ASP A 38 -7.97 2.44 7.21
C ASP A 38 -6.75 1.65 6.77
N SER A 39 -6.79 0.33 6.96
CA SER A 39 -5.69 -0.55 6.51
C SER A 39 -5.52 -0.49 5.00
N ALA A 40 -6.60 -0.40 4.24
CA ALA A 40 -6.55 -0.19 2.80
C ALA A 40 -5.91 1.17 2.46
N ILE A 41 -6.28 2.24 3.13
CA ILE A 41 -5.65 3.56 2.95
C ILE A 41 -4.14 3.48 3.18
N LEU A 42 -3.71 2.93 4.32
CA LEU A 42 -2.29 2.82 4.66
C LEU A 42 -1.50 1.99 3.64
N SER A 43 -2.10 0.93 3.09
CA SER A 43 -1.44 0.05 2.12
C SER A 43 -1.15 0.70 0.77
N HIS A 44 -1.84 1.82 0.44
CA HIS A 44 -1.63 2.57 -0.80
C HIS A 44 -0.64 3.73 -0.65
N LEU A 45 -0.09 3.93 0.53
CA LEU A 45 0.79 5.05 0.84
C LEU A 45 2.23 4.59 1.07
N ASP A 46 3.16 5.51 0.88
CA ASP A 46 4.59 5.32 1.06
C ASP A 46 5.15 6.39 2.02
N ARG A 47 6.33 6.14 2.59
CA ARG A 47 7.04 7.10 3.44
C ARG A 47 7.78 8.17 2.64
N SER A 48 8.29 7.79 1.48
CA SER A 48 9.14 8.65 0.63
C SER A 48 8.36 9.38 -0.45
N SER A 49 7.32 8.74 -0.99
CA SER A 49 6.53 9.25 -2.12
C SER A 49 5.16 9.69 -1.64
N GLY A 50 4.85 10.97 -1.79
CA GLY A 50 3.55 11.54 -1.45
C GLY A 50 2.49 11.22 -2.49
N LEU A 51 1.26 10.99 -2.04
CA LEU A 51 0.08 10.80 -2.88
C LEU A 51 -0.95 11.89 -2.58
N SER A 52 -1.60 12.44 -3.62
CA SER A 52 -2.64 13.44 -3.40
C SER A 52 -3.92 12.78 -2.84
N PRO A 53 -4.67 13.48 -1.95
CA PRO A 53 -5.97 12.98 -1.47
C PRO A 53 -6.93 12.63 -2.60
N ARG A 54 -6.94 13.42 -3.67
CA ARG A 54 -7.79 13.19 -4.85
C ARG A 54 -7.45 11.89 -5.56
N SER A 55 -6.17 11.65 -5.82
CA SER A 55 -5.71 10.40 -6.45
C SER A 55 -6.02 9.19 -5.58
N LEU A 56 -5.85 9.31 -4.26
CA LEU A 56 -6.16 8.22 -3.33
C LEU A 56 -7.67 7.93 -3.28
N ALA A 57 -8.52 8.97 -3.28
CA ALA A 57 -9.98 8.81 -3.29
C ALA A 57 -10.46 8.06 -4.55
N LYS A 58 -9.92 8.42 -5.71
CA LYS A 58 -10.17 7.74 -6.97
C LYS A 58 -9.76 6.27 -6.88
N HIS A 59 -8.51 6.03 -6.49
CA HIS A 59 -7.94 4.68 -6.42
C HIS A 59 -8.71 3.74 -5.49
N LEU A 60 -9.26 4.26 -4.40
CA LEU A 60 -10.07 3.51 -3.45
C LEU A 60 -11.56 3.51 -3.79
N SER A 61 -11.99 4.21 -4.85
CA SER A 61 -13.40 4.38 -5.24
C SER A 61 -14.27 4.88 -4.08
N VAL A 62 -13.78 5.86 -3.34
CA VAL A 62 -14.48 6.45 -2.18
C VAL A 62 -14.75 7.93 -2.38
N ALA A 63 -15.82 8.44 -1.77
CA ALA A 63 -16.13 9.85 -1.80
C ALA A 63 -15.00 10.69 -1.13
N PRO A 64 -14.62 11.84 -1.70
CA PRO A 64 -13.59 12.71 -1.15
C PRO A 64 -13.83 13.11 0.31
N SER A 65 -15.09 13.32 0.71
CA SER A 65 -15.47 13.64 2.08
C SER A 65 -15.17 12.50 3.05
N THR A 66 -15.47 11.27 2.65
CA THR A 66 -15.19 10.06 3.44
C THR A 66 -13.68 9.88 3.63
N LEU A 67 -12.92 10.03 2.55
CA LEU A 67 -11.46 9.94 2.62
C LEU A 67 -10.87 11.04 3.50
N SER A 68 -11.35 12.29 3.39
CA SER A 68 -10.86 13.41 4.20
C SER A 68 -11.05 13.17 5.70
N ALA A 69 -12.19 12.61 6.11
CA ALA A 69 -12.43 12.25 7.50
C ALA A 69 -11.45 11.16 7.99
N SER A 70 -11.20 10.14 7.16
CA SER A 70 -10.24 9.08 7.47
C SER A 70 -8.81 9.61 7.56
N ILE A 71 -8.39 10.46 6.61
CA ILE A 71 -7.05 11.09 6.63
C ILE A 71 -6.87 11.90 7.90
N LYS A 72 -7.83 12.75 8.27
CA LYS A 72 -7.79 13.55 9.49
C LYS A 72 -7.63 12.67 10.74
N ARG A 73 -8.40 11.60 10.84
CA ARG A 73 -8.33 10.66 11.95
C ARG A 73 -6.99 9.92 12.00
N LEU A 74 -6.50 9.41 10.88
CA LEU A 74 -5.23 8.69 10.78
C LEU A 74 -4.03 9.62 11.05
N THR A 75 -4.13 10.89 10.66
CA THR A 75 -3.12 11.92 11.01
C THR A 75 -3.11 12.18 12.51
N ASN A 76 -4.29 12.31 13.15
CA ASN A 76 -4.39 12.48 14.60
C ASN A 76 -3.84 11.27 15.38
N LEU A 77 -3.95 10.06 14.83
CA LEU A 77 -3.36 8.84 15.40
C LEU A 77 -1.84 8.74 15.15
N GLY A 78 -1.28 9.66 14.37
CA GLY A 78 0.15 9.71 14.05
C GLY A 78 0.60 8.73 12.97
N TYR A 79 -0.32 8.20 12.16
CA TYR A 79 0.00 7.25 11.10
C TYR A 79 0.32 7.91 9.76
N LEU A 80 -0.18 9.12 9.55
CA LEU A 80 -0.01 9.89 8.32
C LEU A 80 0.50 11.29 8.61
N THR A 81 1.21 11.85 7.64
CA THR A 81 1.36 13.29 7.45
C THR A 81 0.58 13.72 6.23
N CYS A 82 0.08 14.94 6.25
CA CYS A 82 -0.62 15.57 5.12
C CYS A 82 -0.09 16.97 4.94
N ASP A 83 0.96 17.13 4.16
CA ASP A 83 1.72 18.36 3.99
C ASP A 83 1.69 18.85 2.54
N ALA A 84 1.99 20.15 2.37
CA ALA A 84 2.23 20.69 1.05
C ALA A 84 3.68 20.41 0.64
N PRO A 85 3.95 19.94 -0.59
CA PRO A 85 5.31 19.79 -1.08
C PRO A 85 5.99 21.15 -1.17
N ALA A 86 7.32 21.18 -1.00
CA ALA A 86 8.11 22.41 -0.94
C ALA A 86 8.01 23.27 -2.22
N ASN A 87 7.73 22.64 -3.36
CA ASN A 87 7.63 23.26 -4.67
C ASN A 87 6.21 23.74 -5.04
N ASP A 88 5.18 23.31 -4.32
CA ASP A 88 3.79 23.72 -4.59
C ASP A 88 2.92 23.68 -3.33
N LYS A 89 2.76 24.83 -2.68
CA LYS A 89 1.95 24.99 -1.45
C LYS A 89 0.44 24.78 -1.66
N ARG A 90 -0.03 24.71 -2.91
CA ARG A 90 -1.46 24.47 -3.22
C ARG A 90 -1.80 22.98 -3.26
N ARG A 91 -0.81 22.12 -3.41
CA ARG A 91 -0.97 20.67 -3.42
C ARG A 91 -0.89 20.15 -1.99
N ARG A 92 -1.64 19.10 -1.75
CA ARG A 92 -1.54 18.31 -0.52
C ARG A 92 -1.00 16.93 -0.88
N GLU A 93 -0.06 16.45 -0.10
CA GLU A 93 0.49 15.11 -0.23
C GLU A 93 0.40 14.37 1.10
N ILE A 94 -0.04 13.13 1.02
CA ILE A 94 -0.18 12.22 2.14
C ILE A 94 0.99 11.25 2.09
N ARG A 95 1.64 11.03 3.24
CA ARG A 95 2.72 10.06 3.40
C ARG A 95 2.50 9.25 4.68
N LEU A 96 3.05 8.03 4.69
CA LEU A 96 3.16 7.27 5.93
C LEU A 96 4.22 7.90 6.85
N THR A 97 3.93 7.92 8.13
CA THR A 97 4.96 8.04 9.17
C THR A 97 5.62 6.68 9.42
N ASP A 98 6.70 6.63 10.20
CA ASP A 98 7.28 5.35 10.63
C ASP A 98 6.25 4.52 11.40
N ARG A 99 5.48 5.14 12.28
CA ARG A 99 4.37 4.50 13.00
C ARG A 99 3.28 4.00 12.04
N GLY A 100 2.97 4.76 10.99
CA GLY A 100 2.03 4.35 9.95
C GLY A 100 2.52 3.13 9.16
N ALA A 101 3.81 3.08 8.85
CA ALA A 101 4.42 1.93 8.20
C ALA A 101 4.40 0.67 9.09
N GLU A 102 4.64 0.81 10.39
CA GLU A 102 4.50 -0.30 11.35
C GLU A 102 3.06 -0.79 11.44
N ALA A 103 2.08 0.12 11.53
CA ALA A 103 0.67 -0.21 11.58
C ALA A 103 0.21 -0.90 10.29
N MET A 104 0.62 -0.40 9.13
CA MET A 104 0.36 -1.00 7.82
C MET A 104 0.93 -2.43 7.75
N ALA A 105 2.17 -2.62 8.16
CA ALA A 105 2.80 -3.94 8.16
C ALA A 105 2.12 -4.92 9.13
N ALA A 106 1.67 -4.45 10.29
CA ALA A 106 0.97 -5.25 11.28
C ALA A 106 -0.45 -5.64 10.85
N THR A 107 -1.10 -4.81 10.02
CA THR A 107 -2.46 -5.05 9.52
C THR A 107 -2.50 -5.54 8.07
N SER A 108 -1.35 -5.88 7.51
CA SER A 108 -1.24 -6.44 6.15
C SER A 108 -1.99 -7.77 6.05
N VAL A 109 -2.60 -8.00 4.89
CA VAL A 109 -3.16 -9.31 4.53
C VAL A 109 -2.10 -10.39 4.36
N LEU A 110 -0.83 -10.00 4.26
CA LEU A 110 0.30 -10.91 4.18
C LEU A 110 0.98 -11.05 5.54
N ASP A 111 1.14 -12.28 6.00
CA ASP A 111 1.84 -12.61 7.23
C ASP A 111 3.34 -12.28 7.13
N ARG A 112 3.83 -11.49 8.07
CA ARG A 112 5.22 -11.00 8.07
C ARG A 112 6.24 -12.14 8.10
N GLU A 113 6.00 -13.17 8.89
CA GLU A 113 6.96 -14.27 9.03
C GLU A 113 6.96 -15.17 7.80
N ARG A 114 5.81 -15.38 7.17
CA ARG A 114 5.71 -16.11 5.91
C ARG A 114 6.43 -15.36 4.79
N VAL A 115 6.21 -14.06 4.66
CA VAL A 115 6.94 -13.20 3.71
C VAL A 115 8.44 -13.26 3.98
N ARG A 116 8.86 -13.13 5.24
CA ARG A 116 10.28 -13.25 5.62
C ARG A 116 10.84 -14.62 5.25
N GLY A 117 10.12 -15.69 5.54
CA GLY A 117 10.51 -17.06 5.19
C GLY A 117 10.69 -17.26 3.69
N MET A 118 9.76 -16.75 2.90
CA MET A 118 9.84 -16.77 1.43
C MET A 118 11.08 -16.01 0.93
N LEU A 119 11.29 -14.79 1.41
CA LEU A 119 12.43 -13.96 0.98
C LEU A 119 13.79 -14.53 1.41
N LYS A 120 13.86 -15.26 2.54
CA LYS A 120 15.09 -15.95 2.98
C LYS A 120 15.53 -17.07 2.04
N LYS A 121 14.64 -17.64 1.23
CA LYS A 121 14.97 -18.67 0.24
C LYS A 121 15.69 -18.09 -0.99
N LEU A 122 15.68 -16.78 -1.16
CA LEU A 122 16.33 -16.10 -2.28
C LEU A 122 17.75 -15.65 -1.91
N LYS A 123 18.65 -15.74 -2.88
CA LYS A 123 19.97 -15.10 -2.76
C LYS A 123 19.80 -13.57 -2.63
N PRO A 124 20.74 -12.86 -2.02
CA PRO A 124 20.60 -11.41 -1.80
C PRO A 124 20.32 -10.59 -3.08
N ALA A 125 20.94 -10.94 -4.19
CA ALA A 125 20.71 -10.27 -5.48
C ALA A 125 19.29 -10.52 -6.01
N ASP A 126 18.83 -11.78 -6.01
CA ASP A 126 17.50 -12.17 -6.46
C ASP A 126 16.40 -11.56 -5.60
N ARG A 127 16.65 -11.49 -4.28
CA ARG A 127 15.74 -10.84 -3.33
C ARG A 127 15.55 -9.35 -3.66
N ARG A 128 16.63 -8.63 -3.94
CA ARG A 128 16.56 -7.22 -4.33
C ARG A 128 15.82 -7.06 -5.65
N ALA A 129 16.14 -7.89 -6.64
CA ALA A 129 15.47 -7.86 -7.94
C ALA A 129 13.97 -8.14 -7.82
N ALA A 130 13.57 -9.14 -7.04
CA ALA A 130 12.17 -9.49 -6.82
C ALA A 130 11.38 -8.36 -6.13
N VAL A 131 11.94 -7.76 -5.08
CA VAL A 131 11.30 -6.64 -4.37
C VAL A 131 11.20 -5.40 -5.28
N ASN A 132 12.24 -5.10 -6.06
CA ASN A 132 12.21 -4.01 -7.04
C ASN A 132 11.18 -4.26 -8.14
N GLY A 133 11.09 -5.49 -8.66
CA GLY A 133 10.08 -5.87 -9.65
C GLY A 133 8.66 -5.71 -9.10
N LEU A 134 8.41 -6.15 -7.87
CA LEU A 134 7.12 -5.96 -7.22
C LEU A 134 6.78 -4.46 -7.02
N ALA A 135 7.77 -3.64 -6.67
CA ALA A 135 7.59 -2.19 -6.55
C ALA A 135 7.23 -1.52 -7.89
N LEU A 136 7.82 -2.00 -9.00
CA LEU A 136 7.48 -1.54 -10.34
C LEU A 136 6.03 -1.89 -10.70
N LEU A 137 5.61 -3.13 -10.46
CA LEU A 137 4.24 -3.58 -10.72
C LEU A 137 3.23 -2.80 -9.86
N ALA A 138 3.53 -2.58 -8.57
CA ALA A 138 2.67 -1.81 -7.67
C ALA A 138 2.55 -0.34 -8.10
N ARG A 139 3.62 0.25 -8.65
CA ARG A 139 3.58 1.60 -9.22
C ARG A 139 2.69 1.66 -10.46
N ALA A 140 2.90 0.76 -11.42
CA ALA A 140 2.09 0.68 -12.64
C ALA A 140 0.60 0.45 -12.33
N ALA A 141 0.28 -0.39 -11.34
CA ALA A 141 -1.09 -0.62 -10.92
C ALA A 141 -1.75 0.65 -10.34
N ARG A 142 -1.00 1.49 -9.63
CA ARG A 142 -1.52 2.79 -9.14
C ARG A 142 -1.77 3.79 -10.29
N GLU A 143 -0.90 3.79 -11.29
CA GLU A 143 -1.03 4.63 -12.49
C GLU A 143 -2.24 4.20 -13.34
N LEU A 144 -2.46 2.89 -13.52
CA LEU A 144 -3.60 2.32 -14.24
C LEU A 144 -4.94 2.80 -13.66
N GLY A 145 -5.12 2.72 -12.34
CA GLY A 145 -6.34 3.20 -11.69
C GLY A 145 -6.57 4.71 -11.80
N ALA A 146 -5.55 5.49 -12.10
CA ALA A 146 -5.68 6.93 -12.33
C ALA A 146 -6.11 7.29 -13.77
N GLU A 147 -5.85 6.41 -14.75
CA GLU A 147 -6.17 6.61 -16.16
C GLU A 147 -7.60 6.18 -16.51
N GLU A 148 -8.12 5.13 -15.87
CA GLU A 148 -9.50 4.65 -16.09
C GLU A 148 -10.57 5.66 -15.67
N ASP A 149 -10.19 6.66 -14.89
CA ASP A 149 -11.07 7.70 -14.34
C ASP A 149 -10.87 9.09 -14.99
N ALA A 150 -10.04 9.19 -16.01
CA ALA A 150 -9.80 10.46 -16.73
C ALA A 150 -10.71 10.61 -17.95
#